data_4f7b30d87bb396a96bf5fb25da16b39c
#
_entry.id   4f7b30d87bb396a96bf5fb25da16b39c
#
_cell.length_a   1.000
_cell.length_b   1.000
_cell.length_c   1.000
_cell.angle_alpha   90.00
_cell.angle_beta   90.00
_cell.angle_gamma   90.00
#
_symmetry.space_group_name_H-M   'P 1'
#
loop_
_entity.id
_entity.type
_entity.pdbx_description
1 polymer ?
#
loop_
_entity_poly.entity_id
_entity_poly.type
_entity_poly.pdbx_seq_one_letter_code
_entity_poly.pdbx_strand_id
1 'polypeptide(L)'
;MRSPVPVEQPVRREKQVRERAWHVVVWNDPITLMSYVVLVLRRLFGYDQQTATRLMLQVHNEGRAVVATQPREQAEISVTRLHAFGLQATLASG
;
A
#
# COMPACT_ATOMS: atom_id res chain seq x y z
N MET A 1 14.96 -7.92 40.22
CA MET A 1 14.72 -7.86 39.88
C MET A 1 14.25 -7.51 38.89
N ARG A 2 13.75 -7.31 38.46
CA ARG A 2 13.31 -7.23 37.63
C ARG A 2 13.17 -6.27 36.93
N SER A 3 13.01 -6.19 36.12
CA SER A 3 13.31 -5.20 35.27
C SER A 3 12.10 -4.53 34.73
N PRO A 4 12.08 -3.28 34.66
CA PRO A 4 10.93 -2.52 34.17
C PRO A 4 10.93 -2.29 32.65
N VAL A 5 11.75 -3.00 31.97
CA VAL A 5 11.92 -2.77 30.54
C VAL A 5 10.61 -2.86 29.75
N PRO A 6 9.69 -3.74 30.12
CA PRO A 6 8.49 -3.90 29.28
C PRO A 6 7.59 -2.68 29.20
N VAL A 7 7.80 -1.70 30.05
CA VAL A 7 6.92 -0.54 30.06
C VAL A 7 6.97 0.21 28.73
N GLU A 8 8.15 0.29 28.12
CA GLU A 8 8.26 1.02 26.88
C GLU A 8 7.81 0.24 25.68
N GLN A 9 7.79 -1.08 25.77
CA GLN A 9 7.46 -1.88 24.62
C GLN A 9 6.04 -1.67 24.10
N PRO A 10 5.03 -1.58 24.96
CA PRO A 10 3.69 -1.32 24.46
C PRO A 10 3.58 0.01 23.73
N VAL A 11 4.22 1.04 24.23
CA VAL A 11 4.18 2.36 23.59
C VAL A 11 4.85 2.30 22.24
N ARG A 12 6.00 1.65 22.19
CA ARG A 12 6.75 1.51 20.95
C ARG A 12 5.94 0.71 19.93
N ARG A 13 5.27 -0.33 20.41
CA ARG A 13 4.47 -1.17 19.55
C ARG A 13 3.29 -0.42 18.98
N GLU A 14 2.64 0.39 19.79
CA GLU A 14 1.52 1.19 19.31
C GLU A 14 1.95 2.17 18.24
N LYS A 15 3.12 2.78 18.43
CA LYS A 15 3.64 3.70 17.43
C LYS A 15 3.90 2.98 16.12
N GLN A 16 4.49 1.80 16.19
CA GLN A 16 4.76 1.01 14.99
C GLN A 16 3.47 0.63 14.28
N VAL A 17 2.45 0.24 15.04
CA VAL A 17 1.18 -0.13 14.44
C VAL A 17 0.56 1.06 13.71
N ARG A 18 0.58 2.24 14.32
CA ARG A 18 0.02 3.41 13.66
C ARG A 18 0.81 3.78 12.41
N GLU A 19 2.15 3.64 12.46
CA GLU A 19 2.97 3.94 11.30
C GLU A 19 2.74 2.95 10.17
N ARG A 20 2.33 1.72 10.51
CA ARG A 20 2.05 0.69 9.51
C ARG A 20 0.64 0.79 8.93
N ALA A 21 -0.15 1.68 9.47
CA ALA A 21 -1.55 1.76 9.09
C ALA A 21 -1.81 2.69 7.91
N TRP A 22 -0.76 3.09 7.20
CA TRP A 22 -0.93 3.95 6.04
C TRP A 22 -1.25 3.11 4.81
N HIS A 23 -2.30 3.50 4.14
CA HIS A 23 -2.77 2.79 2.95
C HIS A 23 -2.25 3.45 1.69
N VAL A 24 -1.81 2.62 0.77
CA VAL A 24 -1.48 3.04 -0.58
C VAL A 24 -2.71 2.74 -1.43
N VAL A 25 -3.33 3.77 -1.98
CA VAL A 25 -4.58 3.64 -2.72
C VAL A 25 -4.31 3.93 -4.19
N VAL A 26 -4.70 2.99 -5.06
CA VAL A 26 -4.63 3.18 -6.51
C VAL A 26 -6.04 3.49 -7.00
N TRP A 27 -6.14 4.53 -7.83
CA TRP A 27 -7.41 5.00 -8.37
C TRP A 27 -7.56 4.59 -9.83
N ASN A 28 -8.77 4.30 -10.22
CA ASN A 28 -9.05 3.93 -11.60
C ASN A 28 -8.74 5.10 -12.53
N ASP A 29 -8.15 4.74 -13.66
CA ASP A 29 -7.82 5.69 -14.72
C ASP A 29 -8.26 5.05 -16.03
N PRO A 30 -9.25 5.62 -16.71
CA PRO A 30 -9.80 4.98 -17.92
C PRO A 30 -8.77 4.88 -19.05
N ILE A 31 -7.67 5.61 -18.97
CA ILE A 31 -6.66 5.59 -20.02
C ILE A 31 -5.67 4.44 -19.81
N THR A 32 -5.42 4.07 -18.56
CA THR A 32 -4.41 3.06 -18.25
C THR A 32 -4.97 1.66 -18.47
N LEU A 33 -4.24 0.83 -19.21
CA LEU A 33 -4.66 -0.54 -19.49
C LEU A 33 -4.66 -1.37 -18.21
N MET A 34 -5.67 -2.24 -18.07
CA MET A 34 -5.78 -3.12 -16.92
C MET A 34 -4.57 -4.05 -16.79
N SER A 35 -4.08 -4.58 -17.92
CA SER A 35 -2.92 -5.46 -17.89
C SER A 35 -1.67 -4.73 -17.41
N TYR A 36 -1.58 -3.44 -17.67
CA TYR A 36 -0.45 -2.64 -17.21
C TYR A 36 -0.51 -2.47 -15.70
N VAL A 37 -1.71 -2.25 -15.15
CA VAL A 37 -1.88 -2.13 -13.71
C VAL A 37 -1.42 -3.42 -13.03
N VAL A 38 -1.81 -4.58 -13.57
CA VAL A 38 -1.37 -5.87 -13.03
C VAL A 38 0.15 -5.96 -13.03
N LEU A 39 0.77 -5.59 -14.15
CA LEU A 39 2.23 -5.66 -14.28
C LEU A 39 2.90 -4.78 -13.23
N VAL A 40 2.41 -3.54 -13.06
CA VAL A 40 3.01 -2.60 -12.12
C VAL A 40 2.88 -3.12 -10.68
N LEU A 41 1.70 -3.62 -10.31
CA LEU A 41 1.50 -4.13 -8.96
C LEU A 41 2.41 -5.32 -8.68
N ARG A 42 2.60 -6.19 -9.66
CA ARG A 42 3.53 -7.30 -9.51
C ARG A 42 4.96 -6.82 -9.39
N ARG A 43 5.33 -5.84 -10.20
CA ARG A 43 6.69 -5.33 -10.23
C ARG A 43 7.05 -4.60 -8.95
N LEU A 44 6.15 -3.76 -8.44
CA LEU A 44 6.44 -2.93 -7.28
C LEU A 44 6.30 -3.67 -5.96
N PHE A 45 5.31 -4.54 -5.83
CA PHE A 45 5.01 -5.17 -4.56
C PHE A 45 5.34 -6.65 -4.52
N GLY A 46 5.74 -7.23 -5.66
CA GLY A 46 6.04 -8.65 -5.70
C GLY A 46 4.81 -9.54 -5.61
N TYR A 47 3.63 -9.02 -5.89
CA TYR A 47 2.41 -9.82 -5.84
C TYR A 47 2.40 -10.84 -6.96
N ASP A 48 1.76 -11.99 -6.69
CA ASP A 48 1.56 -12.96 -7.74
C ASP A 48 0.45 -12.49 -8.69
N GLN A 49 0.30 -13.22 -9.80
CA GLN A 49 -0.66 -12.85 -10.83
C GLN A 49 -2.08 -12.75 -10.27
N GLN A 50 -2.45 -13.71 -9.43
CA GLN A 50 -3.81 -13.76 -8.91
C GLN A 50 -4.11 -12.58 -8.00
N THR A 51 -3.18 -12.24 -7.11
CA THR A 51 -3.37 -11.11 -6.18
C THR A 51 -3.41 -9.80 -6.95
N ALA A 52 -2.47 -9.61 -7.88
CA ALA A 52 -2.42 -8.37 -8.65
C ALA A 52 -3.67 -8.21 -9.51
N THR A 53 -4.17 -9.30 -10.09
CA THR A 53 -5.39 -9.26 -10.90
C THR A 53 -6.59 -8.90 -10.03
N ARG A 54 -6.69 -9.47 -8.84
CA ARG A 54 -7.80 -9.18 -7.93
C ARG A 54 -7.80 -7.70 -7.56
N LEU A 55 -6.64 -7.15 -7.26
CA LEU A 55 -6.54 -5.74 -6.90
C LEU A 55 -6.87 -4.84 -8.09
N MET A 56 -6.39 -5.21 -9.27
CA MET A 56 -6.70 -4.46 -10.49
C MET A 56 -8.21 -4.45 -10.75
N LEU A 57 -8.87 -5.59 -10.59
CA LEU A 57 -10.30 -5.65 -10.79
C LEU A 57 -11.05 -4.81 -9.77
N GLN A 58 -10.56 -4.76 -8.53
CA GLN A 58 -11.15 -3.91 -7.52
C GLN A 58 -11.02 -2.43 -7.91
N VAL A 59 -9.84 -2.02 -8.37
CA VAL A 59 -9.63 -0.65 -8.85
C VAL A 59 -10.60 -0.34 -9.98
N HIS A 60 -10.71 -1.25 -10.94
CA HIS A 60 -11.55 -1.02 -12.11
C HIS A 60 -13.03 -0.98 -11.76
N ASN A 61 -13.48 -1.91 -10.93
CA ASN A 61 -14.91 -2.05 -10.65
C ASN A 61 -15.41 -1.11 -9.58
N GLU A 62 -14.56 -0.77 -8.60
CA GLU A 62 -14.97 0.05 -7.47
C GLU A 62 -14.41 1.46 -7.51
N GLY A 63 -13.57 1.75 -8.50
CA GLY A 63 -12.98 3.07 -8.65
C GLY A 63 -11.66 3.25 -7.93
N ARG A 64 -11.36 2.41 -6.96
CA ARG A 64 -10.09 2.47 -6.23
C ARG A 64 -9.90 1.20 -5.43
N ALA A 65 -8.67 0.96 -5.00
CA ALA A 65 -8.37 -0.15 -4.10
C ALA A 65 -7.16 0.19 -3.26
N VAL A 66 -7.16 -0.30 -2.03
CA VAL A 66 -5.96 -0.28 -1.18
C VAL A 66 -5.08 -1.42 -1.67
N VAL A 67 -3.93 -1.08 -2.23
CA VAL A 67 -3.04 -2.09 -2.80
C VAL A 67 -1.93 -2.50 -1.84
N ALA A 68 -1.67 -1.71 -0.80
CA ALA A 68 -0.68 -2.04 0.22
C ALA A 68 -0.97 -1.24 1.48
N THR A 69 -0.55 -1.78 2.62
CA THR A 69 -0.61 -1.08 3.89
C THR A 69 0.78 -1.17 4.49
N GLN A 70 1.38 -0.02 4.73
CA GLN A 70 2.80 0.05 5.05
C GLN A 70 3.05 1.17 6.06
N PRO A 71 4.22 1.18 6.70
CA PRO A 71 4.62 2.34 7.47
C PRO A 71 4.63 3.58 6.57
N ARG A 72 4.38 4.73 7.16
CA ARG A 72 4.17 5.96 6.40
C ARG A 72 5.28 6.21 5.39
N GLU A 73 6.53 6.13 5.83
CA GLU A 73 7.64 6.45 4.95
C GLU A 73 7.68 5.53 3.74
N GLN A 74 7.48 4.24 3.99
CA GLN A 74 7.47 3.28 2.91
C GLN A 74 6.28 3.47 1.99
N ALA A 75 5.13 3.83 2.56
CA ALA A 75 3.94 4.08 1.76
C ALA A 75 4.15 5.28 0.85
N GLU A 76 4.83 6.32 1.34
CA GLU A 76 5.15 7.48 0.51
C GLU A 76 6.04 7.09 -0.68
N ILE A 77 7.02 6.23 -0.43
CA ILE A 77 7.88 5.73 -1.50
C ILE A 77 7.06 4.95 -2.52
N SER A 78 6.16 4.09 -2.04
CA SER A 78 5.31 3.30 -2.93
C SER A 78 4.45 4.20 -3.81
N VAL A 79 3.84 5.24 -3.23
CA VAL A 79 3.02 6.17 -4.01
C VAL A 79 3.88 6.87 -5.07
N THR A 80 5.08 7.31 -4.69
CA THR A 80 5.98 7.95 -5.65
C THR A 80 6.33 7.02 -6.80
N ARG A 81 6.59 5.74 -6.49
CA ARG A 81 6.89 4.77 -7.53
C ARG A 81 5.70 4.50 -8.43
N LEU A 82 4.50 4.42 -7.85
CA LEU A 82 3.29 4.25 -8.66
C LEU A 82 3.12 5.43 -9.61
N HIS A 83 3.36 6.65 -9.13
CA HIS A 83 3.30 7.83 -10.00
C HIS A 83 4.33 7.73 -11.12
N ALA A 84 5.52 7.26 -10.82
CA ALA A 84 6.57 7.11 -11.83
C ALA A 84 6.16 6.13 -12.91
N PHE A 85 5.32 5.14 -12.57
CA PHE A 85 4.77 4.21 -13.57
C PHE A 85 3.51 4.74 -14.24
N GLY A 86 3.08 5.94 -13.89
CA GLY A 86 1.94 6.57 -14.53
C GLY A 86 0.59 6.23 -13.91
N LEU A 87 0.55 5.60 -12.75
CA LEU A 87 -0.70 5.29 -12.09
C LEU A 87 -1.11 6.43 -11.16
N GLN A 88 -2.42 6.56 -10.96
CA GLN A 88 -2.97 7.49 -9.99
C GLN A 88 -2.95 6.82 -8.62
N ALA A 89 -2.24 7.41 -7.69
CA ALA A 89 -2.12 6.80 -6.36
C ALA A 89 -2.05 7.88 -5.30
N THR A 90 -2.60 7.58 -4.14
CA THR A 90 -2.60 8.50 -2.99
C THR A 90 -2.35 7.73 -1.72
N LEU A 91 -2.07 8.46 -0.65
CA LEU A 91 -1.96 7.92 0.70
C LEU A 91 -3.24 8.15 1.46
N ALA A 92 -3.56 7.22 2.35
CA ALA A 92 -4.65 7.40 3.31
C ALA A 92 -4.21 6.82 4.64
N SER A 93 -4.50 7.51 5.73
CA SER A 93 -4.22 6.95 7.04
C SER A 93 -5.17 5.82 7.32
N GLY A 94 -4.63 4.77 7.90
CA GLY A 94 -5.42 3.59 8.18
C GLY A 94 -6.17 3.65 9.48
#